data_3825b4bc63d0e11c5c7c76f5dff61d1d
#
_entry.id   3825b4bc63d0e11c5c7c76f5dff61d1d
#
_cell.length_a   1.000
_cell.length_b   1.000
_cell.length_c   1.000
_cell.angle_alpha   90.00
_cell.angle_beta   90.00
_cell.angle_gamma   90.00
#
_symmetry.space_group_name_H-M   'P 1'
#
loop_
_entity.id
_entity.type
_entity.pdbx_description
1 polymer ?
#
loop_
_entity_poly.entity_id
_entity_poly.type
_entity_poly.pdbx_seq_one_letter_code
_entity_poly.pdbx_strand_id
1 'polypeptide(L)'
;MKRLLLFLAVCLSLSAFGQKITVVQINADWNSSNTRKDLSTLQGCEYVFGWLEDQSPSVKKNVTSVPTVIIYKDGKPVKIYRGDISLKLDVTFDEIQKQVWAIKED
;
A
#
# COMPACT_ATOMS: atom_id res chain seq x y z
N MET A 1 5.71 0.36 -13.55
CA MET A 1 4.49 -0.25 -14.05
C MET A 1 4.60 -1.75 -14.25
N LYS A 2 5.55 -2.20 -15.08
CA LYS A 2 5.75 -3.63 -15.22
C LYS A 2 6.09 -4.30 -13.90
N ARG A 3 6.84 -3.60 -13.05
CA ARG A 3 7.18 -4.11 -11.73
C ARG A 3 5.95 -4.33 -10.87
N LEU A 4 5.01 -3.38 -10.93
CA LEU A 4 3.79 -3.51 -10.15
C LEU A 4 2.95 -4.68 -10.63
N LEU A 5 2.84 -4.86 -11.94
CA LEU A 5 2.12 -5.99 -12.50
C LEU A 5 2.77 -7.31 -12.12
N LEU A 6 4.10 -7.39 -12.22
CA LEU A 6 4.83 -8.59 -11.84
C LEU A 6 4.64 -8.89 -10.36
N PHE A 7 4.66 -7.86 -9.54
CA PHE A 7 4.46 -8.01 -8.11
C PHE A 7 3.08 -8.59 -7.82
N LEU A 8 2.04 -8.06 -8.46
CA LEU A 8 0.68 -8.56 -8.26
C LEU A 8 0.54 -10.01 -8.73
N ALA A 9 1.19 -10.36 -9.84
CA ALA A 9 1.17 -11.73 -10.33
C ALA A 9 1.82 -12.69 -9.34
N VAL A 10 2.94 -12.28 -8.77
CA VAL A 10 3.63 -13.08 -7.76
C VAL A 10 2.75 -13.25 -6.53
N CYS A 11 2.07 -12.19 -6.09
CA CYS A 11 1.16 -12.28 -4.97
C CYS A 11 0.04 -13.26 -5.24
N LEU A 12 -0.54 -13.23 -6.43
CA LEU A 12 -1.60 -14.16 -6.78
C LEU A 12 -1.11 -15.60 -6.79
N SER A 13 0.11 -15.83 -7.29
CA SER A 13 0.70 -17.15 -7.29
C SER A 13 0.92 -17.68 -5.89
N LEU A 14 1.40 -16.81 -4.99
CA LEU A 14 1.70 -17.20 -3.63
C LEU A 14 0.46 -17.40 -2.79
N SER A 15 -0.66 -16.76 -3.14
CA SER A 15 -1.89 -16.91 -2.37
C SER A 15 -2.39 -18.35 -2.36
N ALA A 16 -1.95 -19.19 -3.31
CA ALA A 16 -2.28 -20.60 -3.32
C ALA A 16 -1.72 -21.36 -2.12
N PHE A 17 -0.71 -20.81 -1.46
CA PHE A 17 -0.03 -21.45 -0.34
C PHE A 17 -0.33 -20.79 1.00
N GLY A 18 -1.28 -19.87 1.04
CA GLY A 18 -1.65 -19.19 2.27
C GLY A 18 -1.96 -17.74 2.03
N GLN A 19 -2.31 -17.06 3.10
CA GLN A 19 -2.71 -15.67 3.04
C GLN A 19 -1.49 -14.77 2.92
N LYS A 20 -1.55 -13.82 2.01
CA LYS A 20 -0.49 -12.85 1.83
C LYS A 20 -1.05 -11.45 1.98
N ILE A 21 -0.46 -10.71 2.89
CA ILE A 21 -0.81 -9.31 3.12
C ILE A 21 0.29 -8.45 2.50
N THR A 22 -0.13 -7.47 1.71
CA THR A 22 0.79 -6.51 1.12
C THR A 22 0.30 -5.10 1.42
N VAL A 23 1.19 -4.27 1.93
CA VAL A 23 0.90 -2.86 2.20
C VAL A 23 1.64 -2.03 1.16
N VAL A 24 0.90 -1.26 0.38
CA VAL A 24 1.47 -0.44 -0.69
C VAL A 24 1.28 1.02 -0.32
N GLN A 25 2.36 1.79 -0.33
CA GLN A 25 2.27 3.24 -0.19
C GLN A 25 2.58 3.88 -1.53
N ILE A 26 1.71 4.78 -1.97
CA ILE A 26 1.91 5.56 -3.19
C ILE A 26 1.97 7.03 -2.79
N ASN A 27 3.05 7.70 -3.16
CA ASN A 27 3.20 9.12 -2.91
C ASN A 27 3.69 9.79 -4.18
N ALA A 28 3.54 11.10 -4.26
CA ALA A 28 4.03 11.88 -5.40
C ALA A 28 5.42 12.40 -5.09
N ASP A 29 6.25 12.49 -6.11
CA ASP A 29 7.62 12.97 -5.94
C ASP A 29 7.66 14.36 -5.31
N TRP A 30 6.77 15.25 -5.76
CA TRP A 30 6.71 16.62 -5.21
C TRP A 30 6.24 16.65 -3.75
N ASN A 31 5.72 15.54 -3.22
CA ASN A 31 5.28 15.42 -1.84
C ASN A 31 6.19 14.47 -1.03
N SER A 32 7.40 14.25 -1.50
CA SER A 32 8.28 13.22 -0.96
C SER A 32 8.59 13.38 0.53
N SER A 33 8.63 14.62 1.03
CA SER A 33 8.92 14.86 2.43
C SER A 33 7.86 14.30 3.37
N ASN A 34 6.65 14.04 2.87
CA ASN A 34 5.55 13.48 3.64
C ASN A 34 5.42 11.97 3.48
N THR A 35 6.40 11.32 2.86
CA THR A 35 6.40 9.87 2.76
C THR A 35 6.52 9.24 4.14
N ARG A 36 5.67 8.27 4.41
CA ARG A 36 5.69 7.54 5.69
C ARG A 36 6.75 6.44 5.63
N LYS A 37 7.93 6.77 6.12
CA LYS A 37 9.07 5.84 6.07
C LYS A 37 8.97 4.72 7.10
N ASP A 38 8.22 4.95 8.16
CA ASP A 38 8.02 3.96 9.21
C ASP A 38 7.32 2.70 8.71
N LEU A 39 6.56 2.81 7.63
CA LEU A 39 5.77 1.68 7.13
C LEU A 39 6.65 0.52 6.63
N SER A 40 7.91 0.79 6.31
CA SER A 40 8.82 -0.28 5.89
C SER A 40 9.12 -1.27 7.00
N THR A 41 8.79 -0.93 8.24
CA THR A 41 9.04 -1.80 9.39
C THR A 41 7.80 -2.57 9.85
N LEU A 42 6.69 -2.48 9.10
CA LEU A 42 5.49 -3.24 9.42
C LEU A 42 5.79 -4.74 9.42
N GLN A 43 5.14 -5.45 10.33
CA GLN A 43 5.32 -6.89 10.46
C GLN A 43 4.09 -7.64 9.97
N GLY A 44 4.29 -8.89 9.56
CA GLY A 44 3.19 -9.72 9.10
C GLY A 44 2.73 -9.45 7.69
N CYS A 45 3.47 -8.65 6.96
CA CYS A 45 3.10 -8.24 5.60
C CYS A 45 4.35 -7.93 4.79
N GLU A 46 4.14 -7.81 3.50
CA GLU A 46 5.16 -7.27 2.60
C GLU A 46 4.87 -5.80 2.37
N TYR A 47 5.89 -4.96 2.38
CA TYR A 47 5.72 -3.52 2.14
C TYR A 47 6.30 -3.15 0.79
N VAL A 48 5.54 -2.35 0.02
CA VAL A 48 5.96 -1.87 -1.30
C VAL A 48 5.70 -0.38 -1.38
N PHE A 49 6.66 0.36 -1.89
CA PHE A 49 6.52 1.78 -2.14
C PHE A 49 6.57 2.06 -3.63
N GLY A 50 5.75 2.99 -4.10
CA GLY A 50 5.77 3.43 -5.49
C GLY A 50 5.50 4.91 -5.61
N TRP A 51 6.14 5.55 -6.59
CA TRP A 51 5.84 6.94 -6.92
C TRP A 51 4.62 6.98 -7.83
N LEU A 52 3.73 7.93 -7.56
CA LEU A 52 2.53 8.10 -8.37
C LEU A 52 2.87 8.31 -9.85
N GLU A 53 3.92 9.07 -10.10
CA GLU A 53 4.35 9.40 -11.46
C GLU A 53 4.73 8.18 -12.28
N ASP A 54 5.14 7.11 -11.61
CA ASP A 54 5.58 5.88 -12.27
C ASP A 54 4.46 4.86 -12.45
N GLN A 55 3.24 5.18 -12.01
CA GLN A 55 2.13 4.25 -12.07
C GLN A 55 1.41 4.32 -13.40
N SER A 56 0.61 3.28 -13.68
CA SER A 56 -0.20 3.26 -14.90
C SER A 56 -1.29 4.34 -14.85
N PRO A 57 -1.83 4.74 -16.01
CA PRO A 57 -2.92 5.72 -16.00
C PRO A 57 -4.11 5.30 -15.15
N SER A 58 -4.44 4.01 -15.13
CA SER A 58 -5.57 3.54 -14.32
C SER A 58 -5.30 3.70 -12.83
N VAL A 59 -4.06 3.45 -12.39
CA VAL A 59 -3.70 3.66 -10.98
C VAL A 59 -3.72 5.14 -10.65
N LYS A 60 -3.15 5.98 -11.52
CA LYS A 60 -3.15 7.43 -11.30
C LYS A 60 -4.57 7.96 -11.16
N LYS A 61 -5.50 7.44 -11.96
CA LYS A 61 -6.88 7.88 -11.92
C LYS A 61 -7.55 7.56 -10.59
N ASN A 62 -7.17 6.44 -9.98
CA ASN A 62 -7.80 5.98 -8.74
C ASN A 62 -7.14 6.51 -7.48
N VAL A 63 -5.95 7.10 -7.60
CA VAL A 63 -5.27 7.71 -6.45
C VAL A 63 -5.64 9.19 -6.41
N THR A 64 -6.58 9.52 -5.55
CA THR A 64 -7.16 10.86 -5.49
C THR A 64 -6.46 11.80 -4.51
N SER A 65 -5.60 11.25 -3.68
CA SER A 65 -4.83 12.05 -2.72
C SER A 65 -3.52 11.33 -2.42
N VAL A 66 -2.54 12.05 -1.92
CA VAL A 66 -1.24 11.46 -1.56
C VAL A 66 -0.84 11.93 -0.18
N PRO A 67 -0.14 11.08 0.58
CA PRO A 67 0.14 9.69 0.26
C PRO A 67 -1.13 8.84 0.36
N THR A 68 -1.16 7.73 -0.35
CA THR A 68 -2.22 6.75 -0.21
C THR A 68 -1.59 5.42 0.19
N VAL A 69 -2.19 4.75 1.17
CA VAL A 69 -1.74 3.42 1.60
C VAL A 69 -2.88 2.44 1.38
N ILE A 70 -2.58 1.37 0.70
CA ILE A 70 -3.56 0.33 0.40
C ILE A 70 -3.07 -0.98 0.97
N ILE A 71 -3.93 -1.65 1.73
CA ILE A 71 -3.63 -3.00 2.23
C ILE A 71 -4.32 -4.00 1.32
N TYR A 72 -3.54 -4.90 0.75
CA TYR A 72 -4.04 -5.98 -0.10
C TYR A 72 -3.98 -7.29 0.68
N LYS A 73 -5.00 -8.11 0.47
CA LYS A 73 -4.98 -9.49 0.94
C LYS A 73 -5.18 -10.39 -0.28
N ASP A 74 -4.18 -11.23 -0.55
CA ASP A 74 -4.20 -12.15 -1.69
C ASP A 74 -4.48 -11.42 -3.01
N GLY A 75 -3.90 -10.23 -3.15
CA GLY A 75 -4.00 -9.45 -4.37
C GLY A 75 -5.22 -8.56 -4.47
N LYS A 76 -6.08 -8.54 -3.45
CA LYS A 76 -7.30 -7.73 -3.46
C LYS A 76 -7.20 -6.62 -2.43
N PRO A 77 -7.58 -5.37 -2.79
CA PRO A 77 -7.55 -4.28 -1.82
C PRO A 77 -8.64 -4.48 -0.77
N VAL A 78 -8.25 -4.39 0.51
CA VAL A 78 -9.20 -4.58 1.61
C VAL A 78 -9.29 -3.35 2.51
N LYS A 79 -8.32 -2.45 2.43
CA LYS A 79 -8.34 -1.23 3.24
C LYS A 79 -7.52 -0.15 2.55
N ILE A 80 -8.02 1.08 2.54
CA ILE A 80 -7.34 2.21 1.93
C ILE A 80 -7.29 3.35 2.93
N TYR A 81 -6.10 3.93 3.11
CA TYR A 81 -5.90 5.15 3.89
C TYR A 81 -5.43 6.24 2.93
N ARG A 82 -6.05 7.40 3.00
CA ARG A 82 -5.71 8.50 2.10
C ARG A 82 -5.18 9.69 2.87
N GLY A 83 -4.22 10.37 2.28
CA GLY A 83 -3.70 11.62 2.82
C GLY A 83 -4.81 12.67 2.91
N ASP A 84 -4.67 13.57 3.84
CA ASP A 84 -5.63 14.64 4.05
C ASP A 84 -5.28 15.86 3.19
N ILE A 85 -5.99 16.95 3.44
CA ILE A 85 -5.80 18.19 2.68
C ILE A 85 -4.39 18.77 2.87
N SER A 86 -3.72 18.42 3.97
CA SER A 86 -2.34 18.85 4.20
C SER A 86 -1.31 17.96 3.53
N LEU A 87 -1.76 16.98 2.74
CA LEU A 87 -0.92 16.05 1.98
C LEU A 87 -0.10 15.15 2.91
N LYS A 88 -0.68 14.82 4.06
CA LYS A 88 -0.07 13.93 5.05
C LYS A 88 -1.02 12.80 5.38
N LEU A 89 -0.43 11.65 5.65
CA LEU A 89 -1.19 10.49 6.07
C LEU A 89 -1.28 10.51 7.59
N ASP A 90 -2.48 10.72 8.08
CA ASP A 90 -2.74 10.95 9.51
C ASP A 90 -2.82 9.67 10.33
N VAL A 91 -3.08 8.55 9.68
CA VAL A 91 -3.21 7.28 10.38
C VAL A 91 -1.87 6.89 11.03
N THR A 92 -1.94 6.36 12.25
CA THR A 92 -0.73 5.99 12.98
C THR A 92 -0.17 4.66 12.49
N PHE A 93 1.11 4.45 12.75
CA PHE A 93 1.75 3.16 12.48
C PHE A 93 1.00 2.03 13.20
N ASP A 94 0.67 2.25 14.46
CA ASP A 94 0.00 1.23 15.27
C ASP A 94 -1.36 0.85 14.69
N GLU A 95 -2.08 1.82 14.16
CA GLU A 95 -3.37 1.55 13.55
C GLU A 95 -3.22 0.66 12.31
N ILE A 96 -2.24 0.96 11.48
CA ILE A 96 -1.99 0.15 10.28
C ILE A 96 -1.52 -1.25 10.68
N GLN A 97 -0.62 -1.33 11.65
CA GLN A 97 -0.12 -2.63 12.14
C GLN A 97 -1.25 -3.49 12.70
N LYS A 98 -2.14 -2.88 13.48
CA LYS A 98 -3.32 -3.55 14.00
C LYS A 98 -4.19 -4.08 12.87
N GLN A 99 -4.39 -3.27 11.85
CA GLN A 99 -5.23 -3.65 10.72
C GLN A 99 -4.61 -4.82 9.94
N VAL A 100 -3.29 -4.82 9.78
CA VAL A 100 -2.59 -5.94 9.14
C VAL A 100 -2.85 -7.23 9.90
N TRP A 101 -2.70 -7.20 11.23
CA TRP A 101 -2.95 -8.39 12.04
C TRP A 101 -4.41 -8.83 11.96
N ALA A 102 -5.35 -7.89 12.01
CA ALA A 102 -6.78 -8.21 11.93
C ALA A 102 -7.13 -8.87 10.60
N ILE A 103 -6.61 -8.32 9.50
CA ILE A 103 -6.85 -8.86 8.17
C ILE A 103 -6.24 -10.24 8.02
N LYS A 104 -5.06 -10.43 8.60
CA LYS A 104 -4.34 -11.69 8.51
C LYS A 104 -5.08 -12.83 9.20
N GLU A 105 -5.82 -12.51 10.25
CA GLU A 105 -6.56 -13.52 11.02
C GLU A 105 -7.90 -13.91 10.38
N ASP A 106 -8.37 -13.15 9.44
CA ASP A 106 -9.65 -13.47 8.77
C ASP A 106 -9.49 -14.72 7.85
#